data_9c3065a815db993e13f71f2bfd4dc3e3
#
_entry.id   9c3065a815db993e13f71f2bfd4dc3e3
#
_cell.length_a   1.000
_cell.length_b   1.000
_cell.length_c   1.000
_cell.angle_alpha   90.00
_cell.angle_beta   90.00
_cell.angle_gamma   90.00
#
_symmetry.space_group_name_H-M   'P 1'
#
loop_
_entity.id
_entity.type
_entity.pdbx_description
1 polymer ?
#
loop_
_entity_poly.entity_id
_entity_poly.type
_entity_poly.pdbx_seq_one_letter_code
_entity_poly.pdbx_strand_id
1 'polypeptide(L)'
;ENYGEGSVIFMRELFFVGGVILAEMTNLIFSFCRNLKLHFNNQNNSMEAVSKGNLDQHIMINSQDEFAVMGRYTNYMIEMLKERNRQLEKTRQEIIQRLGRAAEYRDNETGMHVVRMSHFSEALALKAGLNKERCDLILQASPMHDVGKIGIPDNVLLKPGKLEGEEWTKMQTHVEVGASILSGSDSKLMQLAEEIAATHHEK
;
A
#
# COMPACT_ATOMS: atom_id res chain seq x y z
N GLU A 1 28.81 73.29 -36.27
CA GLU A 1 29.43 71.93 -36.39
C GLU A 1 29.20 70.98 -35.20
N ASN A 2 28.61 71.44 -34.08
CA ASN A 2 28.45 70.61 -32.86
C ASN A 2 27.14 69.78 -32.76
N TYR A 3 26.19 69.86 -33.68
CA TYR A 3 24.94 69.10 -33.60
C TYR A 3 25.05 67.65 -34.02
N GLY A 4 26.03 67.28 -34.81
CA GLY A 4 26.24 65.88 -35.26
C GLY A 4 26.86 64.98 -34.20
N GLU A 5 27.83 65.47 -33.41
CA GLU A 5 28.51 64.71 -32.40
C GLU A 5 27.61 64.35 -31.19
N GLY A 6 26.76 65.31 -30.76
CA GLY A 6 25.79 65.10 -29.69
C GLY A 6 24.73 64.01 -30.07
N SER A 7 24.31 64.03 -31.30
CA SER A 7 23.36 63.02 -31.82
C SER A 7 23.95 61.58 -31.82
N VAL A 8 25.22 61.44 -32.24
CA VAL A 8 25.91 60.15 -32.27
C VAL A 8 26.14 59.61 -30.84
N ILE A 9 26.52 60.48 -29.91
CA ILE A 9 26.72 60.07 -28.51
C ILE A 9 25.40 59.61 -27.92
N PHE A 10 24.31 60.38 -28.11
CA PHE A 10 22.97 60.04 -27.62
C PHE A 10 22.49 58.67 -28.18
N MET A 11 22.65 58.42 -29.48
CA MET A 11 22.26 57.18 -30.11
C MET A 11 23.10 56.00 -29.54
N ARG A 12 24.40 56.18 -29.30
CA ARG A 12 25.23 55.15 -28.71
C ARG A 12 24.81 54.79 -27.33
N GLU A 13 24.50 55.78 -26.47
CA GLU A 13 23.99 55.56 -25.12
C GLU A 13 22.64 54.86 -25.11
N LEU A 14 21.74 55.24 -26.05
CA LEU A 14 20.42 54.62 -26.18
C LEU A 14 20.59 53.13 -26.57
N PHE A 15 21.47 52.79 -27.49
CA PHE A 15 21.76 51.42 -27.86
C PHE A 15 22.40 50.62 -26.73
N PHE A 16 23.28 51.28 -25.93
CA PHE A 16 23.89 50.61 -24.76
C PHE A 16 22.85 50.33 -23.71
N VAL A 17 22.01 51.27 -23.34
CA VAL A 17 20.92 51.09 -22.34
C VAL A 17 19.94 50.06 -22.85
N GLY A 18 19.54 50.11 -24.13
CA GLY A 18 18.67 49.09 -24.72
C GLY A 18 19.25 47.70 -24.68
N GLY A 19 20.58 47.56 -24.96
CA GLY A 19 21.28 46.29 -24.86
C GLY A 19 21.33 45.72 -23.43
N VAL A 20 21.57 46.59 -22.45
CA VAL A 20 21.55 46.15 -21.04
C VAL A 20 20.15 45.68 -20.61
N ILE A 21 19.12 46.46 -20.95
CA ILE A 21 17.72 46.08 -20.63
C ILE A 21 17.35 44.76 -21.31
N LEU A 22 17.72 44.54 -22.56
CA LEU A 22 17.48 43.28 -23.27
C LEU A 22 18.21 42.11 -22.63
N ALA A 23 19.47 42.30 -22.19
CA ALA A 23 20.25 41.28 -21.52
C ALA A 23 19.64 40.91 -20.16
N GLU A 24 19.18 41.89 -19.38
CA GLU A 24 18.49 41.66 -18.11
C GLU A 24 17.16 40.92 -18.29
N MET A 25 16.36 41.36 -19.27
CA MET A 25 15.09 40.71 -19.60
C MET A 25 15.29 39.22 -20.02
N THR A 26 16.29 38.96 -20.87
CA THR A 26 16.61 37.58 -21.26
C THR A 26 17.06 36.72 -20.10
N ASN A 27 17.85 37.28 -19.17
CA ASN A 27 18.31 36.60 -17.97
C ASN A 27 17.15 36.28 -17.00
N LEU A 28 16.23 37.23 -16.83
CA LEU A 28 15.00 37.01 -16.03
C LEU A 28 14.12 35.92 -16.63
N ILE A 29 13.87 35.95 -17.94
CA ILE A 29 13.08 34.94 -18.65
C ILE A 29 13.75 33.56 -18.51
N PHE A 30 15.05 33.46 -18.72
CA PHE A 30 15.77 32.22 -18.59
C PHE A 30 15.71 31.67 -17.15
N SER A 31 15.91 32.52 -16.13
CA SER A 31 15.79 32.14 -14.73
C SER A 31 14.39 31.65 -14.38
N PHE A 32 13.36 32.36 -14.85
CA PHE A 32 11.98 31.97 -14.68
C PHE A 32 11.67 30.59 -15.31
N CYS A 33 12.03 30.39 -16.58
CA CYS A 33 11.84 29.12 -17.29
C CYS A 33 12.57 27.96 -16.61
N ARG A 34 13.79 28.20 -16.11
CA ARG A 34 14.56 27.20 -15.36
C ARG A 34 13.85 26.81 -14.07
N ASN A 35 13.40 27.77 -13.28
CA ASN A 35 12.68 27.50 -12.03
C ASN A 35 11.37 26.75 -12.30
N LEU A 36 10.62 27.20 -13.28
CA LEU A 36 9.39 26.54 -13.72
C LEU A 36 9.64 25.06 -14.06
N LYS A 37 10.65 24.79 -14.87
CA LYS A 37 11.03 23.42 -15.24
C LYS A 37 11.41 22.57 -14.02
N LEU A 38 12.16 23.12 -13.06
CA LEU A 38 12.53 22.42 -11.82
C LEU A 38 11.32 22.05 -10.98
N HIS A 39 10.35 22.98 -10.81
CA HIS A 39 9.12 22.72 -10.09
C HIS A 39 8.29 21.61 -10.74
N PHE A 40 8.08 21.68 -12.06
CA PHE A 40 7.35 20.65 -12.78
C PHE A 40 8.04 19.28 -12.72
N ASN A 41 9.37 19.22 -12.86
CA ASN A 41 10.10 17.96 -12.78
C ASN A 41 9.98 17.33 -11.39
N ASN A 42 10.14 18.11 -10.32
CA ASN A 42 10.00 17.61 -8.95
C ASN A 42 8.60 17.06 -8.69
N GLN A 43 7.57 17.79 -9.13
CA GLN A 43 6.19 17.35 -9.01
C GLN A 43 5.94 16.05 -9.78
N ASN A 44 6.40 15.99 -11.04
CA ASN A 44 6.21 14.83 -11.91
C ASN A 44 6.92 13.58 -11.35
N ASN A 45 8.16 13.74 -10.88
CA ASN A 45 8.91 12.63 -10.27
C ASN A 45 8.21 12.08 -9.01
N SER A 46 7.68 12.97 -8.16
CA SER A 46 6.92 12.54 -6.98
C SER A 46 5.63 11.83 -7.35
N MET A 47 4.87 12.35 -8.34
CA MET A 47 3.67 11.71 -8.84
C MET A 47 3.94 10.36 -9.50
N GLU A 48 5.03 10.24 -10.25
CA GLU A 48 5.46 8.98 -10.83
C GLU A 48 5.82 7.95 -9.75
N ALA A 49 6.53 8.35 -8.69
CA ALA A 49 6.84 7.47 -7.57
C ALA A 49 5.55 7.01 -6.84
N VAL A 50 4.60 7.93 -6.61
CA VAL A 50 3.28 7.62 -6.04
C VAL A 50 2.50 6.64 -6.91
N SER A 51 2.51 6.83 -8.23
CA SER A 51 1.82 5.92 -9.17
C SER A 51 2.40 4.49 -9.16
N LYS A 52 3.68 4.35 -8.78
CA LYS A 52 4.36 3.06 -8.56
C LYS A 52 4.19 2.51 -7.14
N GLY A 53 3.32 3.12 -6.32
CA GLY A 53 3.00 2.68 -4.97
C GLY A 53 3.93 3.22 -3.86
N ASN A 54 4.94 4.05 -4.20
CA ASN A 54 5.78 4.67 -3.18
C ASN A 54 5.11 5.93 -2.62
N LEU A 55 4.40 5.77 -1.51
CA LEU A 55 3.70 6.87 -0.82
C LEU A 55 4.58 7.62 0.20
N ASP A 56 5.85 7.25 0.37
CA ASP A 56 6.80 7.97 1.24
C ASP A 56 7.47 9.15 0.51
N GLN A 57 6.73 9.78 -0.41
CA GLN A 57 7.18 10.94 -1.15
C GLN A 57 6.71 12.23 -0.48
N HIS A 58 7.54 13.27 -0.57
CA HIS A 58 7.21 14.60 -0.12
C HIS A 58 7.78 15.63 -1.09
N ILE A 59 6.92 16.52 -1.60
CA ILE A 59 7.33 17.60 -2.48
C ILE A 59 7.91 18.72 -1.65
N MET A 60 9.18 19.07 -1.89
CA MET A 60 9.84 20.21 -1.27
C MET A 60 9.26 21.52 -1.79
N ILE A 61 8.76 22.35 -0.90
CA ILE A 61 8.11 23.61 -1.21
C ILE A 61 9.09 24.75 -0.90
N ASN A 62 9.70 25.30 -1.96
CA ASN A 62 10.73 26.34 -1.84
C ASN A 62 10.23 27.71 -2.37
N SER A 63 8.94 27.87 -2.64
CA SER A 63 8.33 29.11 -3.11
C SER A 63 7.15 29.54 -2.24
N GLN A 64 6.63 30.74 -2.44
CA GLN A 64 5.45 31.27 -1.76
C GLN A 64 4.31 31.62 -2.75
N ASP A 65 4.42 31.13 -3.98
CA ASP A 65 3.53 31.35 -5.10
C ASP A 65 2.52 30.20 -5.29
N GLU A 66 1.85 30.15 -6.44
CA GLU A 66 0.88 29.13 -6.83
C GLU A 66 1.50 27.73 -6.87
N PHE A 67 2.80 27.61 -7.13
CA PHE A 67 3.52 26.32 -7.08
C PHE A 67 3.64 25.79 -5.67
N ALA A 68 3.79 26.68 -4.67
CA ALA A 68 3.74 26.27 -3.27
C ALA A 68 2.35 25.76 -2.87
N VAL A 69 1.31 26.37 -3.36
CA VAL A 69 -0.08 25.92 -3.14
C VAL A 69 -0.27 24.53 -3.74
N MET A 70 0.15 24.34 -4.99
CA MET A 70 0.07 23.06 -5.68
C MET A 70 0.86 21.95 -4.94
N GLY A 71 2.09 22.26 -4.51
CA GLY A 71 2.92 21.32 -3.73
C GLY A 71 2.25 20.90 -2.41
N ARG A 72 1.63 21.85 -1.69
CA ARG A 72 0.88 21.54 -0.45
C ARG A 72 -0.30 20.61 -0.70
N TYR A 73 -1.10 20.88 -1.73
CA TYR A 73 -2.22 20.01 -2.06
C TYR A 73 -1.78 18.63 -2.51
N THR A 74 -0.66 18.53 -3.25
CA THR A 74 -0.10 17.23 -3.62
C THR A 74 0.38 16.45 -2.40
N ASN A 75 1.11 17.08 -1.48
CA ASN A 75 1.51 16.46 -0.23
C ASN A 75 0.30 16.00 0.60
N TYR A 76 -0.73 16.83 0.68
CA TYR A 76 -1.99 16.47 1.35
C TYR A 76 -2.67 15.25 0.71
N MET A 77 -2.73 15.18 -0.63
CA MET A 77 -3.25 14.01 -1.33
C MET A 77 -2.44 12.74 -1.07
N ILE A 78 -1.09 12.84 -1.03
CA ILE A 78 -0.21 11.71 -0.72
C ILE A 78 -0.50 11.20 0.70
N GLU A 79 -0.59 12.07 1.69
CA GLU A 79 -0.93 11.70 3.06
C GLU A 79 -2.33 11.08 3.18
N MET A 80 -3.31 11.63 2.46
CA MET A 80 -4.65 11.04 2.41
C MET A 80 -4.66 9.63 1.80
N LEU A 81 -3.91 9.40 0.72
CA LEU A 81 -3.76 8.09 0.11
C LEU A 81 -3.06 7.10 1.06
N LYS A 82 -2.00 7.54 1.74
CA LYS A 82 -1.29 6.74 2.73
C LYS A 82 -2.20 6.30 3.87
N GLU A 83 -2.95 7.24 4.44
CA GLU A 83 -3.89 6.94 5.52
C GLU A 83 -5.04 6.03 5.05
N ARG A 84 -5.57 6.24 3.83
CA ARG A 84 -6.59 5.36 3.26
C ARG A 84 -6.08 3.93 3.06
N ASN A 85 -4.87 3.76 2.54
CA ASN A 85 -4.26 2.44 2.41
C ASN A 85 -4.09 1.77 3.77
N ARG A 86 -3.61 2.51 4.78
CA ARG A 86 -3.48 2.00 6.15
C ARG A 86 -4.83 1.54 6.74
N GLN A 87 -5.88 2.31 6.53
CA GLN A 87 -7.24 1.95 6.98
C GLN A 87 -7.77 0.71 6.26
N LEU A 88 -7.56 0.60 4.94
CA LEU A 88 -7.95 -0.57 4.17
C LEU A 88 -7.24 -1.83 4.66
N GLU A 89 -5.93 -1.78 4.89
CA GLU A 89 -5.17 -2.91 5.43
C GLU A 89 -5.66 -3.32 6.82
N LYS A 90 -5.91 -2.35 7.71
CA LYS A 90 -6.45 -2.61 9.04
C LYS A 90 -7.83 -3.27 8.97
N THR A 91 -8.73 -2.72 8.15
CA THR A 91 -10.08 -3.27 7.98
C THR A 91 -10.03 -4.68 7.40
N ARG A 92 -9.15 -4.91 6.43
CA ARG A 92 -8.93 -6.25 5.86
C ARG A 92 -8.50 -7.25 6.93
N GLN A 93 -7.53 -6.89 7.76
CA GLN A 93 -7.08 -7.75 8.86
C GLN A 93 -8.19 -8.02 9.88
N GLU A 94 -8.97 -7.01 10.25
CA GLU A 94 -10.12 -7.19 11.14
C GLU A 94 -11.16 -8.14 10.57
N ILE A 95 -11.48 -8.04 9.27
CA ILE A 95 -12.43 -8.94 8.61
C ILE A 95 -11.91 -10.37 8.64
N ILE A 96 -10.64 -10.61 8.29
CA ILE A 96 -10.04 -11.95 8.31
C ILE A 96 -10.09 -12.55 9.70
N GLN A 97 -9.70 -11.81 10.73
CA GLN A 97 -9.77 -12.28 12.12
C GLN A 97 -11.20 -12.57 12.57
N ARG A 98 -12.17 -11.78 12.15
CA ARG A 98 -13.59 -12.01 12.46
C ARG A 98 -14.13 -13.25 11.76
N LEU A 99 -13.74 -13.49 10.49
CA LEU A 99 -14.10 -14.71 9.76
C LEU A 99 -13.52 -15.96 10.41
N GLY A 100 -12.24 -15.96 10.77
CA GLY A 100 -11.60 -17.07 11.49
C GLY A 100 -12.31 -17.34 12.83
N ARG A 101 -12.56 -16.29 13.63
CA ARG A 101 -13.30 -16.43 14.90
C ARG A 101 -14.73 -16.92 14.69
N ALA A 102 -15.42 -16.52 13.62
CA ALA A 102 -16.78 -16.98 13.36
C ALA A 102 -16.83 -18.47 13.01
N ALA A 103 -15.82 -18.99 12.30
CA ALA A 103 -15.68 -20.42 12.06
C ALA A 103 -15.45 -21.21 13.34
N GLU A 104 -14.55 -20.75 14.21
CA GLU A 104 -14.25 -21.39 15.51
C GLU A 104 -15.36 -21.25 16.56
N TYR A 105 -16.16 -20.18 16.49
CA TYR A 105 -17.30 -20.01 17.42
C TYR A 105 -18.27 -21.17 17.37
N ARG A 106 -18.40 -21.84 16.22
CA ARG A 106 -19.23 -23.05 16.08
C ARG A 106 -18.62 -24.27 16.77
N ASP A 107 -17.28 -24.30 16.97
CA ASP A 107 -16.55 -25.43 17.55
C ASP A 107 -16.26 -25.27 19.05
N ASN A 108 -16.95 -24.34 19.74
CA ASN A 108 -16.69 -24.01 21.15
C ASN A 108 -15.25 -23.60 21.51
N GLU A 109 -14.40 -23.29 20.51
CA GLU A 109 -13.08 -22.76 20.78
C GLU A 109 -13.13 -21.25 21.07
N THR A 110 -12.22 -20.79 21.93
CA THR A 110 -12.19 -19.38 22.29
C THR A 110 -11.54 -18.57 21.14
N GLY A 111 -12.18 -17.49 20.68
CA GLY A 111 -11.67 -16.64 19.61
C GLY A 111 -10.25 -16.05 19.83
N MET A 112 -9.65 -16.30 20.99
CA MET A 112 -8.24 -16.01 21.28
C MET A 112 -7.30 -17.11 20.76
N HIS A 113 -7.81 -18.30 20.44
CA HIS A 113 -7.00 -19.39 19.87
C HIS A 113 -6.46 -18.98 18.50
N VAL A 114 -7.29 -18.50 17.60
CA VAL A 114 -6.91 -18.04 16.25
C VAL A 114 -5.77 -17.02 16.30
N VAL A 115 -5.90 -16.02 17.19
CA VAL A 115 -4.89 -14.96 17.32
C VAL A 115 -3.56 -15.53 17.84
N ARG A 116 -3.60 -16.38 18.86
CA ARG A 116 -2.36 -17.01 19.36
C ARG A 116 -1.71 -17.90 18.31
N MET A 117 -2.49 -18.73 17.64
CA MET A 117 -2.02 -19.67 16.62
C MET A 117 -1.34 -18.90 15.47
N SER A 118 -1.94 -17.83 14.99
CA SER A 118 -1.34 -17.04 13.90
C SER A 118 0.00 -16.41 14.30
N HIS A 119 0.15 -15.90 15.53
CA HIS A 119 1.42 -15.38 16.02
C HIS A 119 2.48 -16.49 16.23
N PHE A 120 2.07 -17.69 16.67
CA PHE A 120 3.00 -18.82 16.74
C PHE A 120 3.47 -19.24 15.37
N SER A 121 2.59 -19.28 14.38
CA SER A 121 2.94 -19.59 12.99
C SER A 121 3.93 -18.58 12.40
N GLU A 122 3.72 -17.29 12.64
CA GLU A 122 4.68 -16.23 12.28
C GLU A 122 6.05 -16.44 12.93
N ALA A 123 6.06 -16.62 14.25
CA ALA A 123 7.31 -16.82 15.00
C ALA A 123 8.09 -18.06 14.53
N LEU A 124 7.38 -19.14 14.22
CA LEU A 124 7.96 -20.37 13.68
C LEU A 124 8.53 -20.14 12.27
N ALA A 125 7.79 -19.44 11.40
CA ALA A 125 8.24 -19.08 10.07
C ALA A 125 9.53 -18.24 10.09
N LEU A 126 9.59 -17.25 10.99
CA LEU A 126 10.81 -16.44 11.22
C LEU A 126 11.99 -17.32 11.66
N LYS A 127 11.77 -18.25 12.59
CA LYS A 127 12.80 -19.18 13.04
C LYS A 127 13.23 -20.16 11.97
N ALA A 128 12.34 -20.53 11.07
CA ALA A 128 12.65 -21.37 9.90
C ALA A 128 13.41 -20.61 8.80
N GLY A 129 13.64 -19.30 8.97
CA GLY A 129 14.43 -18.48 8.03
C GLY A 129 13.64 -17.92 6.85
N LEU A 130 12.30 -17.91 6.91
CA LEU A 130 11.48 -17.26 5.89
C LEU A 130 11.67 -15.73 5.94
N ASN A 131 11.56 -15.07 4.78
CA ASN A 131 11.64 -13.62 4.71
C ASN A 131 10.43 -12.96 5.41
N LYS A 132 10.58 -11.68 5.76
CA LYS A 132 9.57 -10.93 6.49
C LYS A 132 8.22 -10.88 5.76
N GLU A 133 8.23 -10.67 4.44
CA GLU A 133 7.00 -10.63 3.62
C GLU A 133 6.19 -11.94 3.74
N ARG A 134 6.86 -13.10 3.68
CA ARG A 134 6.21 -14.41 3.81
C ARG A 134 5.70 -14.64 5.24
N CYS A 135 6.45 -14.22 6.26
CA CYS A 135 6.02 -14.31 7.66
C CYS A 135 4.76 -13.47 7.93
N ASP A 136 4.73 -12.23 7.43
CA ASP A 136 3.57 -11.34 7.54
C ASP A 136 2.33 -11.93 6.82
N LEU A 137 2.52 -12.59 5.67
CA LEU A 137 1.44 -13.29 4.97
C LEU A 137 0.94 -14.50 5.78
N ILE A 138 1.82 -15.29 6.38
CA ILE A 138 1.45 -16.42 7.25
C ILE A 138 0.64 -15.93 8.45
N LEU A 139 1.10 -14.88 9.12
CA LEU A 139 0.35 -14.26 10.23
C LEU A 139 -1.09 -13.90 9.83
N GLN A 140 -1.26 -13.33 8.64
CA GLN A 140 -2.56 -12.89 8.14
C GLN A 140 -3.44 -14.04 7.60
N ALA A 141 -2.84 -15.06 7.00
CA ALA A 141 -3.56 -16.16 6.36
C ALA A 141 -3.99 -17.25 7.36
N SER A 142 -3.15 -17.53 8.37
CA SER A 142 -3.39 -18.60 9.35
C SER A 142 -4.75 -18.55 10.06
N PRO A 143 -5.34 -17.38 10.38
CA PRO A 143 -6.69 -17.34 10.96
C PRO A 143 -7.78 -18.04 10.16
N MET A 144 -7.56 -18.28 8.87
CA MET A 144 -8.55 -18.88 7.96
C MET A 144 -8.38 -20.41 7.78
N HIS A 145 -7.42 -21.06 8.49
CA HIS A 145 -7.14 -22.48 8.29
C HIS A 145 -8.38 -23.38 8.44
N ASP A 146 -9.24 -23.07 9.39
CA ASP A 146 -10.41 -23.83 9.77
C ASP A 146 -11.75 -23.25 9.26
N VAL A 147 -11.70 -22.30 8.31
CA VAL A 147 -12.92 -21.66 7.77
C VAL A 147 -13.91 -22.67 7.20
N GLY A 148 -13.42 -23.80 6.71
CA GLY A 148 -14.24 -24.88 6.16
C GLY A 148 -15.13 -25.62 7.17
N LYS A 149 -14.88 -25.49 8.48
CA LYS A 149 -15.76 -26.02 9.54
C LYS A 149 -17.20 -25.46 9.44
N ILE A 150 -17.37 -24.34 8.74
CA ILE A 150 -18.71 -23.79 8.46
C ILE A 150 -19.58 -24.76 7.67
N GLY A 151 -18.99 -25.63 6.84
CA GLY A 151 -19.67 -26.65 6.06
C GLY A 151 -19.94 -27.97 6.80
N ILE A 152 -19.42 -28.13 8.03
CA ILE A 152 -19.59 -29.37 8.80
C ILE A 152 -20.92 -29.34 9.56
N PRO A 153 -21.74 -30.41 9.49
CA PRO A 153 -23.00 -30.49 10.24
C PRO A 153 -22.78 -30.49 11.75
N ASP A 154 -23.70 -29.87 12.50
CA ASP A 154 -23.59 -29.70 13.97
C ASP A 154 -23.52 -31.03 14.71
N ASN A 155 -24.20 -32.07 14.23
CA ASN A 155 -24.17 -33.40 14.86
C ASN A 155 -22.77 -34.08 14.77
N VAL A 156 -21.90 -33.61 13.86
CA VAL A 156 -20.51 -34.06 13.74
C VAL A 156 -19.59 -33.07 14.47
N LEU A 157 -19.73 -31.78 14.19
CA LEU A 157 -18.86 -30.72 14.73
C LEU A 157 -18.96 -30.63 16.26
N LEU A 158 -20.18 -30.73 16.83
CA LEU A 158 -20.45 -30.56 18.25
C LEU A 158 -20.62 -31.92 18.98
N LYS A 159 -20.27 -33.02 18.37
CA LYS A 159 -20.44 -34.35 18.98
C LYS A 159 -19.58 -34.46 20.24
N PRO A 160 -20.18 -34.77 21.39
CA PRO A 160 -19.41 -35.06 22.60
C PRO A 160 -18.70 -36.43 22.45
N GLY A 161 -17.39 -36.43 22.42
CA GLY A 161 -16.57 -37.65 22.34
C GLY A 161 -15.80 -37.80 21.02
N LYS A 162 -15.32 -39.02 20.76
CA LYS A 162 -14.54 -39.30 19.57
C LYS A 162 -15.43 -39.43 18.32
N LEU A 163 -14.93 -38.90 17.22
CA LEU A 163 -15.53 -39.15 15.89
C LEU A 163 -14.99 -40.46 15.34
N GLU A 164 -15.87 -41.30 14.81
CA GLU A 164 -15.51 -42.62 14.25
C GLU A 164 -16.15 -42.83 12.88
N GLY A 165 -15.48 -43.59 12.03
CA GLY A 165 -15.99 -44.01 10.72
C GLY A 165 -16.40 -42.82 9.83
N GLU A 166 -17.67 -42.78 9.41
CA GLU A 166 -18.20 -41.77 8.51
C GLU A 166 -18.18 -40.36 9.10
N GLU A 167 -18.33 -40.22 10.42
CA GLU A 167 -18.25 -38.89 11.08
C GLU A 167 -16.86 -38.30 10.96
N TRP A 168 -15.81 -39.10 11.17
CA TRP A 168 -14.43 -38.67 10.99
C TRP A 168 -14.16 -38.25 9.55
N THR A 169 -14.62 -39.07 8.58
CA THR A 169 -14.51 -38.75 7.15
C THR A 169 -15.24 -37.44 6.86
N LYS A 170 -16.41 -37.23 7.45
CA LYS A 170 -17.17 -35.97 7.28
C LYS A 170 -16.43 -34.77 7.88
N MET A 171 -15.83 -34.92 9.07
CA MET A 171 -15.02 -33.85 9.68
C MET A 171 -13.82 -33.50 8.78
N GLN A 172 -13.15 -34.46 8.17
CA GLN A 172 -12.01 -34.20 7.29
C GLN A 172 -12.38 -33.34 6.05
N THR A 173 -13.64 -33.33 5.63
CA THR A 173 -14.06 -32.50 4.47
C THR A 173 -13.94 -31.00 4.71
N HIS A 174 -13.75 -30.52 5.97
CA HIS A 174 -13.54 -29.09 6.21
C HIS A 174 -12.31 -28.55 5.48
N VAL A 175 -11.29 -29.35 5.25
CA VAL A 175 -10.09 -29.01 4.49
C VAL A 175 -10.45 -28.63 3.05
N GLU A 176 -11.21 -29.47 2.37
CA GLU A 176 -11.66 -29.25 0.99
C GLU A 176 -12.66 -28.09 0.91
N VAL A 177 -13.59 -28.01 1.86
CA VAL A 177 -14.55 -26.90 1.95
C VAL A 177 -13.84 -25.57 2.18
N GLY A 178 -12.86 -25.56 3.08
CA GLY A 178 -12.04 -24.38 3.36
C GLY A 178 -11.27 -23.90 2.13
N ALA A 179 -10.57 -24.81 1.45
CA ALA A 179 -9.87 -24.50 0.23
C ALA A 179 -10.84 -23.96 -0.86
N SER A 180 -12.01 -24.58 -1.01
CA SER A 180 -13.04 -24.13 -1.96
C SER A 180 -13.57 -22.72 -1.66
N ILE A 181 -13.77 -22.37 -0.38
CA ILE A 181 -14.22 -21.03 0.04
C ILE A 181 -13.17 -19.96 -0.29
N LEU A 182 -11.88 -20.30 -0.16
CA LEU A 182 -10.77 -19.35 -0.31
C LEU A 182 -10.22 -19.28 -1.74
N SER A 183 -10.59 -20.21 -2.60
CA SER A 183 -10.09 -20.34 -3.97
C SER A 183 -10.53 -19.22 -4.92
N GLY A 184 -9.82 -19.10 -6.05
CA GLY A 184 -10.21 -18.22 -7.16
C GLY A 184 -9.79 -16.76 -7.00
N SER A 185 -8.88 -16.43 -6.07
CA SER A 185 -8.36 -15.08 -5.87
C SER A 185 -6.94 -14.94 -6.41
N ASP A 186 -6.65 -13.80 -7.08
CA ASP A 186 -5.28 -13.42 -7.49
C ASP A 186 -4.44 -12.84 -6.34
N SER A 187 -5.02 -12.67 -5.15
CA SER A 187 -4.32 -12.16 -3.97
C SER A 187 -3.37 -13.19 -3.39
N LYS A 188 -2.08 -12.86 -3.24
CA LYS A 188 -1.09 -13.71 -2.58
C LYS A 188 -1.54 -14.19 -1.18
N LEU A 189 -2.26 -13.33 -0.46
CA LEU A 189 -2.79 -13.65 0.85
C LEU A 189 -3.86 -14.76 0.78
N MET A 190 -4.81 -14.63 -0.16
CA MET A 190 -5.89 -15.61 -0.31
C MET A 190 -5.37 -16.94 -0.85
N GLN A 191 -4.41 -16.91 -1.78
CA GLN A 191 -3.74 -18.12 -2.27
C GLN A 191 -3.00 -18.86 -1.13
N LEU A 192 -2.31 -18.13 -0.27
CA LEU A 192 -1.66 -18.74 0.90
C LEU A 192 -2.69 -19.26 1.91
N ALA A 193 -3.80 -18.56 2.10
CA ALA A 193 -4.88 -19.02 2.98
C ALA A 193 -5.55 -20.30 2.46
N GLU A 194 -5.76 -20.40 1.14
CA GLU A 194 -6.22 -21.62 0.47
C GLU A 194 -5.24 -22.78 0.69
N GLU A 195 -3.94 -22.55 0.47
CA GLU A 195 -2.87 -23.53 0.72
C GLU A 195 -2.86 -24.00 2.17
N ILE A 196 -2.93 -23.06 3.13
CA ILE A 196 -2.99 -23.40 4.57
C ILE A 196 -4.25 -24.21 4.89
N ALA A 197 -5.43 -23.78 4.41
CA ALA A 197 -6.67 -24.51 4.66
C ALA A 197 -6.63 -25.94 4.07
N ALA A 198 -5.98 -26.11 2.91
CA ALA A 198 -5.84 -27.41 2.26
C ALA A 198 -4.83 -28.34 2.96
N THR A 199 -3.82 -27.80 3.67
CA THR A 199 -2.64 -28.60 4.07
C THR A 199 -2.36 -28.61 5.58
N HIS A 200 -3.09 -27.86 6.40
CA HIS A 200 -2.78 -27.68 7.84
C HIS A 200 -2.85 -28.99 8.66
N HIS A 201 -3.42 -30.04 8.14
CA HIS A 201 -3.42 -31.40 8.73
C HIS A 201 -2.37 -32.33 8.12
N GLU A 202 -1.59 -31.90 7.14
CA GLU A 202 -0.51 -32.70 6.59
C GLU A 202 0.66 -32.81 7.59
N LYS A 203 1.37 -33.96 7.53
CA LYS A 203 2.48 -34.29 8.44
C LYS A 203 3.83 -34.03 7.79
#